data_5c4bc107d6fd0f4f057b4ecd1e80af1d
#
_entry.id   5c4bc107d6fd0f4f057b4ecd1e80af1d
#
_cell.length_a   1.000
_cell.length_b   1.000
_cell.length_c   1.000
_cell.angle_alpha   90.00
_cell.angle_beta   90.00
_cell.angle_gamma   90.00
#
_symmetry.space_group_name_H-M   'P 1'
#
loop_
_entity.id
_entity.type
_entity.pdbx_description
1 polymer ?
#
loop_
_entity_poly.entity_id
_entity_poly.type
_entity_poly.pdbx_seq_one_letter_code
_entity_poly.pdbx_strand_id
1 'polypeptide(L)'
;MKKILKSCFICLIVITIINTTAFAAAPNDPANPQANSYILKTTVAVGAPGNGVIEVACGVTGTGRMDKIGISRITFCKADGTRLESHGYTESGYGYLMGYNKSNHNAVVQFQGVAGESYYAIVYFYASKGNGSGGVTMESSVIKAK
;
A
#
# COMPACT_ATOMS: atom_id res chain seq x y z
N MET A 1 -50.15 -33.72 37.61
CA MET A 1 -49.47 -33.94 36.32
C MET A 1 -48.51 -32.76 36.08
N LYS A 2 -47.22 -33.04 36.16
CA LYS A 2 -46.13 -32.04 36.04
C LYS A 2 -45.78 -31.88 34.56
N LYS A 3 -45.98 -30.69 34.00
CA LYS A 3 -45.43 -30.33 32.68
C LYS A 3 -44.15 -29.51 32.86
N ILE A 4 -43.05 -30.14 32.53
CA ILE A 4 -41.72 -29.54 32.56
C ILE A 4 -41.59 -28.66 31.32
N LEU A 5 -41.49 -27.34 31.54
CA LEU A 5 -41.23 -26.37 30.49
C LEU A 5 -39.71 -26.36 30.22
N LYS A 6 -39.29 -26.97 29.11
CA LYS A 6 -37.89 -26.91 28.66
C LYS A 6 -37.67 -25.55 28.00
N SER A 7 -37.01 -24.66 28.75
CA SER A 7 -36.45 -23.42 28.21
C SER A 7 -35.28 -23.73 27.29
N CYS A 8 -35.50 -23.55 25.99
CA CYS A 8 -34.46 -23.67 25.00
C CYS A 8 -33.73 -22.33 24.92
N PHE A 9 -32.56 -22.29 25.58
CA PHE A 9 -31.65 -21.11 25.54
C PHE A 9 -30.93 -21.14 24.20
N ILE A 10 -31.45 -20.45 23.19
CA ILE A 10 -30.78 -20.24 21.91
C ILE A 10 -29.68 -19.22 22.14
N CYS A 11 -28.44 -19.69 22.33
CA CYS A 11 -27.27 -18.86 22.39
C CYS A 11 -26.96 -18.39 20.96
N LEU A 12 -27.37 -17.16 20.64
CA LEU A 12 -27.09 -16.51 19.37
C LEU A 12 -25.59 -16.09 19.38
N ILE A 13 -24.74 -16.95 18.85
CA ILE A 13 -23.34 -16.64 18.65
C ILE A 13 -23.27 -15.70 17.43
N VAL A 14 -23.18 -14.40 17.70
CA VAL A 14 -22.85 -13.40 16.67
C VAL A 14 -21.37 -13.55 16.35
N ILE A 15 -21.05 -14.31 15.32
CA ILE A 15 -19.71 -14.38 14.76
C ILE A 15 -19.50 -13.08 13.97
N THR A 16 -18.88 -12.09 14.59
CA THR A 16 -18.34 -10.93 13.88
C THR A 16 -17.16 -11.40 13.03
N ILE A 17 -17.42 -11.59 11.73
CA ILE A 17 -16.37 -11.82 10.76
C ILE A 17 -15.61 -10.50 10.61
N ILE A 18 -14.51 -10.38 11.33
CA ILE A 18 -13.54 -9.31 11.12
C ILE A 18 -12.88 -9.64 9.78
N ASN A 19 -13.31 -8.97 8.71
CA ASN A 19 -12.59 -9.01 7.45
C ASN A 19 -11.25 -8.30 7.63
N THR A 20 -10.25 -9.02 8.13
CA THR A 20 -8.86 -8.59 8.05
C THR A 20 -8.47 -8.65 6.57
N THR A 21 -8.39 -7.51 5.91
CA THR A 21 -7.74 -7.41 4.59
C THR A 21 -6.28 -7.83 4.79
N ALA A 22 -5.98 -9.07 4.43
CA ALA A 22 -4.61 -9.55 4.44
C ALA A 22 -3.87 -8.84 3.31
N PHE A 23 -3.03 -7.88 3.64
CA PHE A 23 -2.06 -7.33 2.71
C PHE A 23 -1.02 -8.41 2.44
N ALA A 24 -0.95 -8.90 1.20
CA ALA A 24 0.14 -9.73 0.78
C ALA A 24 1.41 -8.86 0.80
N ALA A 25 2.30 -9.08 1.75
CA ALA A 25 3.63 -8.51 1.70
C ALA A 25 4.31 -9.09 0.45
N ALA A 26 4.80 -8.23 -0.43
CA ALA A 26 5.63 -8.66 -1.54
C ALA A 26 6.81 -9.46 -0.96
N PRO A 27 7.16 -10.65 -1.53
CA PRO A 27 8.37 -11.32 -1.14
C PRO A 27 9.51 -10.30 -1.30
N ASN A 28 10.30 -10.13 -0.24
CA ASN A 28 11.50 -9.32 -0.27
C ASN A 28 12.45 -10.01 -1.25
N ASP A 29 12.31 -9.68 -2.53
CA ASP A 29 13.34 -10.00 -3.49
C ASP A 29 14.53 -9.09 -3.12
N PRO A 30 15.71 -9.63 -2.77
CA PRO A 30 16.89 -8.85 -2.50
C PRO A 30 17.49 -8.32 -3.79
N ALA A 31 16.66 -7.81 -4.70
CA ALA A 31 17.11 -7.10 -5.88
C ALA A 31 17.74 -5.81 -5.42
N ASN A 32 19.01 -5.95 -5.05
CA ASN A 32 20.04 -4.93 -4.97
C ASN A 32 19.52 -3.56 -4.46
N PRO A 33 19.56 -3.31 -3.13
CA PRO A 33 19.39 -1.96 -2.66
C PRO A 33 20.54 -1.15 -3.27
N GLN A 34 20.27 -0.38 -4.31
CA GLN A 34 21.16 0.73 -4.64
C GLN A 34 21.33 1.49 -3.33
N ALA A 35 22.54 1.43 -2.77
CA ALA A 35 22.87 2.06 -1.51
C ALA A 35 22.53 3.54 -1.63
N ASN A 36 21.34 3.90 -1.19
CA ASN A 36 20.86 5.27 -1.24
C ASN A 36 21.23 5.91 0.08
N SER A 37 22.08 6.92 0.04
CA SER A 37 22.56 7.62 1.23
C SER A 37 21.45 8.28 2.05
N TYR A 38 20.23 8.36 1.52
CA TYR A 38 19.08 9.05 2.14
C TYR A 38 17.95 8.11 2.55
N ILE A 39 17.80 6.96 1.88
CA ILE A 39 16.73 6.00 2.13
C ILE A 39 17.30 4.73 2.76
N LEU A 40 16.86 4.42 3.97
CA LEU A 40 17.25 3.23 4.73
C LEU A 40 16.37 2.03 4.39
N LYS A 41 15.06 2.24 4.20
CA LYS A 41 14.08 1.17 3.97
C LYS A 41 12.89 1.68 3.18
N THR A 42 12.39 0.82 2.29
CA THR A 42 11.12 1.01 1.58
C THR A 42 10.24 -0.22 1.72
N THR A 43 8.94 -0.04 1.67
CA THR A 43 7.94 -1.12 1.70
C THR A 43 6.81 -0.80 0.73
N VAL A 44 6.36 -1.82 0.01
CA VAL A 44 5.17 -1.75 -0.83
C VAL A 44 4.33 -2.99 -0.56
N ALA A 45 3.07 -2.81 -0.20
CA ALA A 45 2.10 -3.89 -0.03
C ALA A 45 0.85 -3.57 -0.84
N VAL A 46 0.22 -4.59 -1.41
CA VAL A 46 -0.99 -4.43 -2.22
C VAL A 46 -2.14 -5.24 -1.66
N GLY A 47 -3.34 -4.68 -1.75
CA GLY A 47 -4.59 -5.30 -1.35
C GLY A 47 -5.67 -5.11 -2.40
N ALA A 48 -6.65 -6.00 -2.43
CA ALA A 48 -7.86 -5.91 -3.25
C ALA A 48 -9.09 -6.02 -2.33
N PRO A 49 -9.54 -4.90 -1.74
CA PRO A 49 -10.64 -4.91 -0.76
C PRO A 49 -11.99 -5.30 -1.37
N GLY A 50 -12.16 -5.21 -2.67
CA GLY A 50 -13.38 -5.54 -3.39
C GLY A 50 -13.82 -4.43 -4.34
N ASN A 51 -14.92 -4.66 -5.06
CA ASN A 51 -15.52 -3.69 -6.02
C ASN A 51 -14.54 -3.19 -7.10
N GLY A 52 -13.57 -4.02 -7.49
CA GLY A 52 -12.53 -3.63 -8.45
C GLY A 52 -11.42 -2.76 -7.86
N VAL A 53 -11.50 -2.34 -6.60
CA VAL A 53 -10.50 -1.47 -5.98
C VAL A 53 -9.20 -2.23 -5.73
N ILE A 54 -8.09 -1.60 -6.09
CA ILE A 54 -6.73 -1.97 -5.72
C ILE A 54 -6.20 -0.92 -4.74
N GLU A 55 -5.64 -1.37 -3.63
CA GLU A 55 -5.05 -0.51 -2.61
C GLU A 55 -3.56 -0.80 -2.48
N VAL A 56 -2.74 0.24 -2.54
CA VAL A 56 -1.28 0.15 -2.44
C VAL A 56 -0.82 0.93 -1.22
N ALA A 57 -0.33 0.21 -0.22
CA ALA A 57 0.27 0.79 0.98
C ALA A 57 1.78 0.90 0.78
N CYS A 58 2.30 2.11 0.87
CA CYS A 58 3.70 2.44 0.65
C CYS A 58 4.32 3.00 1.92
N GLY A 59 5.56 2.61 2.22
CA GLY A 59 6.31 3.15 3.34
C GLY A 59 7.76 3.43 2.96
N VAL A 60 8.33 4.51 3.47
CA VAL A 60 9.73 4.86 3.32
C VAL A 60 10.30 5.37 4.64
N THR A 61 11.52 4.92 4.95
CA THR A 61 12.30 5.36 6.10
C THR A 61 13.62 5.93 5.63
N GLY A 62 13.93 7.14 6.05
CA GLY A 62 15.21 7.80 5.77
C GLY A 62 16.29 7.43 6.77
N THR A 63 17.55 7.70 6.42
CA THR A 63 18.71 7.52 7.31
C THR A 63 18.75 8.51 8.48
N GLY A 64 17.77 9.40 8.56
CA GLY A 64 17.54 10.37 9.61
C GLY A 64 16.38 11.28 9.23
N ARG A 65 16.30 12.46 9.88
CA ARG A 65 15.29 13.46 9.53
C ARG A 65 15.61 14.07 8.17
N MET A 66 14.66 13.97 7.24
CA MET A 66 14.73 14.46 5.86
C MET A 66 13.90 15.73 5.70
N ASP A 67 14.33 16.62 4.81
CA ASP A 67 13.55 17.82 4.46
C ASP A 67 12.30 17.41 3.67
N LYS A 68 12.47 16.42 2.76
CA LYS A 68 11.37 15.76 2.04
C LYS A 68 11.59 14.26 2.06
N ILE A 69 10.53 13.49 2.28
CA ILE A 69 10.56 12.03 2.22
C ILE A 69 9.17 11.51 1.86
N GLY A 70 9.08 10.59 0.91
CA GLY A 70 7.79 10.04 0.51
C GLY A 70 7.82 9.35 -0.85
N ILE A 71 6.66 9.33 -1.48
CA ILE A 71 6.43 8.79 -2.80
C ILE A 71 6.42 9.95 -3.79
N SER A 72 7.42 10.03 -4.67
CA SER A 72 7.46 11.08 -5.70
C SER A 72 6.46 10.80 -6.82
N ARG A 73 6.22 9.51 -7.11
CA ARG A 73 5.26 9.06 -8.11
C ARG A 73 4.81 7.64 -7.82
N ILE A 74 3.57 7.32 -8.15
CA ILE A 74 3.04 5.96 -8.25
C ILE A 74 2.39 5.76 -9.62
N THR A 75 2.62 4.62 -10.26
CA THR A 75 2.06 4.27 -11.56
C THR A 75 1.36 2.92 -11.45
N PHE A 76 0.10 2.85 -11.85
CA PHE A 76 -0.66 1.61 -11.91
C PHE A 76 -0.57 0.98 -13.30
N CYS A 77 -0.35 -0.33 -13.33
CA CYS A 77 -0.17 -1.11 -14.56
C CYS A 77 -1.05 -2.35 -14.54
N LYS A 78 -1.49 -2.81 -15.71
CA LYS A 78 -2.00 -4.17 -15.89
C LYS A 78 -0.86 -5.18 -15.77
N ALA A 79 -1.18 -6.43 -15.47
CA ALA A 79 -0.19 -7.51 -15.38
C ALA A 79 0.62 -7.73 -16.67
N ASP A 80 0.11 -7.29 -17.83
CA ASP A 80 0.80 -7.33 -19.12
C ASP A 80 1.81 -6.17 -19.33
N GLY A 81 1.95 -5.27 -18.36
CA GLY A 81 2.83 -4.11 -18.42
C GLY A 81 2.19 -2.83 -18.98
N THR A 82 0.93 -2.88 -19.41
CA THR A 82 0.21 -1.70 -19.89
C THR A 82 0.04 -0.69 -18.75
N ARG A 83 0.61 0.49 -18.91
CA ARG A 83 0.44 1.60 -17.95
C ARG A 83 -0.94 2.21 -18.09
N LEU A 84 -1.62 2.42 -16.96
CA LEU A 84 -2.98 2.95 -16.90
C LEU A 84 -2.99 4.40 -16.43
N GLU A 85 -2.59 4.64 -15.20
CA GLU A 85 -2.53 5.99 -14.63
C GLU A 85 -1.29 6.17 -13.76
N SER A 86 -0.90 7.41 -13.57
CA SER A 86 0.29 7.77 -12.80
C SER A 86 0.02 9.06 -12.05
N HIS A 87 0.32 9.09 -10.74
CA HIS A 87 0.11 10.23 -9.88
C HIS A 87 1.40 10.65 -9.20
N GLY A 88 1.70 11.94 -9.25
CA GLY A 88 2.84 12.55 -8.58
C GLY A 88 2.40 13.39 -7.38
N TYR A 89 3.26 13.54 -6.37
CA TYR A 89 2.95 14.31 -5.16
C TYR A 89 2.67 15.81 -5.43
N THR A 90 3.04 16.32 -6.60
CA THR A 90 2.77 17.71 -7.03
C THR A 90 1.40 17.90 -7.67
N GLU A 91 0.69 16.80 -7.96
CA GLU A 91 -0.65 16.84 -8.51
C GLU A 91 -1.67 17.19 -7.44
N SER A 92 -2.74 17.86 -7.84
CA SER A 92 -3.86 18.21 -6.95
C SER A 92 -4.45 16.93 -6.35
N GLY A 93 -4.63 16.90 -5.03
CA GLY A 93 -5.15 15.74 -4.31
C GLY A 93 -4.08 14.71 -3.89
N TYR A 94 -2.85 14.76 -4.42
CA TYR A 94 -1.79 13.78 -4.13
C TYR A 94 -0.64 14.32 -3.26
N GLY A 95 -0.76 15.54 -2.74
CA GLY A 95 0.26 16.14 -1.85
C GLY A 95 0.58 15.31 -0.61
N TYR A 96 -0.35 14.46 -0.17
CA TYR A 96 -0.15 13.55 0.96
C TYR A 96 0.89 12.44 0.71
N LEU A 97 1.29 12.21 -0.54
CA LEU A 97 2.35 11.28 -0.90
C LEU A 97 3.72 11.72 -0.41
N MET A 98 3.92 12.99 -0.07
CA MET A 98 5.17 13.57 0.38
C MET A 98 5.07 14.10 1.81
N GLY A 99 5.99 13.68 2.66
CA GLY A 99 6.19 14.20 4.00
C GLY A 99 7.35 15.19 4.07
N TYR A 100 7.27 16.16 4.98
CA TYR A 100 8.29 17.19 5.18
C TYR A 100 8.81 17.14 6.61
N ASN A 101 10.12 17.34 6.78
CA ASN A 101 10.79 17.37 8.08
C ASN A 101 10.54 16.11 8.92
N LYS A 102 10.59 14.93 8.30
CA LYS A 102 10.33 13.61 8.92
C LYS A 102 11.45 12.63 8.65
N SER A 103 11.52 11.58 9.47
CA SER A 103 12.41 10.42 9.25
C SER A 103 11.72 9.26 8.53
N ASN A 104 10.40 9.27 8.47
CA ASN A 104 9.61 8.26 7.76
C ASN A 104 8.33 8.86 7.19
N HIS A 105 7.77 8.19 6.18
CA HIS A 105 6.49 8.56 5.60
C HIS A 105 5.77 7.31 5.08
N ASN A 106 4.46 7.26 5.31
CA ASN A 106 3.58 6.20 4.81
C ASN A 106 2.41 6.85 4.07
N ALA A 107 1.99 6.21 2.99
CA ALA A 107 0.82 6.62 2.24
C ALA A 107 0.08 5.39 1.69
N VAL A 108 -1.22 5.52 1.52
CA VAL A 108 -2.07 4.52 0.86
C VAL A 108 -2.71 5.18 -0.34
N VAL A 109 -2.60 4.53 -1.49
CA VAL A 109 -3.18 5.00 -2.76
C VAL A 109 -4.14 3.96 -3.26
N GLN A 110 -5.33 4.39 -3.69
CA GLN A 110 -6.33 3.52 -4.28
C GLN A 110 -6.43 3.77 -5.78
N PHE A 111 -6.67 2.68 -6.52
CA PHE A 111 -6.90 2.66 -7.96
C PHE A 111 -8.19 1.89 -8.23
N GLN A 112 -9.04 2.44 -9.12
CA GLN A 112 -10.25 1.77 -9.56
C GLN A 112 -9.95 0.93 -10.80
N GLY A 113 -9.76 -0.36 -10.60
CA GLY A 113 -9.61 -1.35 -11.66
C GLY A 113 -10.93 -2.03 -12.01
N VAL A 114 -10.83 -3.06 -12.85
CA VAL A 114 -11.94 -3.93 -13.26
C VAL A 114 -11.86 -5.23 -12.47
N ALA A 115 -12.94 -5.64 -11.82
CA ALA A 115 -13.00 -6.90 -11.08
C ALA A 115 -12.64 -8.08 -12.01
N GLY A 116 -11.79 -8.96 -11.53
CA GLY A 116 -11.28 -10.11 -12.29
C GLY A 116 -10.00 -9.86 -13.07
N GLU A 117 -9.60 -8.60 -13.34
CA GLU A 117 -8.32 -8.26 -13.97
C GLU A 117 -7.19 -8.19 -12.93
N SER A 118 -5.95 -8.29 -13.39
CA SER A 118 -4.76 -8.29 -12.56
C SER A 118 -3.91 -7.05 -12.79
N TYR A 119 -3.41 -6.47 -11.70
CA TYR A 119 -2.70 -5.19 -11.67
C TYR A 119 -1.46 -5.25 -10.79
N TYR A 120 -0.52 -4.34 -11.02
CA TYR A 120 0.58 -4.04 -10.13
C TYR A 120 0.86 -2.53 -10.12
N ALA A 121 1.65 -2.07 -9.18
CA ALA A 121 2.06 -0.68 -9.08
C ALA A 121 3.57 -0.54 -9.11
N ILE A 122 4.05 0.51 -9.78
CA ILE A 122 5.45 0.96 -9.74
C ILE A 122 5.49 2.19 -8.85
N VAL A 123 6.25 2.13 -7.77
CA VAL A 123 6.35 3.18 -6.75
C VAL A 123 7.75 3.79 -6.77
N TYR A 124 7.81 5.10 -6.94
CA TYR A 124 9.05 5.88 -6.93
C TYR A 124 9.18 6.60 -5.60
N PHE A 125 10.05 6.11 -4.73
CA PHE A 125 10.38 6.72 -3.45
C PHE A 125 11.42 7.81 -3.63
N TYR A 126 11.34 8.84 -2.78
CA TYR A 126 12.25 9.97 -2.80
C TYR A 126 12.54 10.45 -1.38
N ALA A 127 13.78 10.86 -1.15
CA ALA A 127 14.18 11.56 0.06
C ALA A 127 15.23 12.62 -0.27
N SER A 128 15.18 13.77 0.44
CA SER A 128 16.19 14.83 0.31
C SER A 128 16.52 15.46 1.64
N LYS A 129 17.77 15.92 1.77
CA LYS A 129 18.28 16.66 2.93
C LYS A 129 19.36 17.64 2.47
N GLY A 130 19.18 18.93 2.80
CA GLY A 130 20.04 19.99 2.28
C GLY A 130 20.04 20.00 0.75
N ASN A 131 21.22 19.97 0.17
CA ASN A 131 21.42 19.98 -1.29
C ASN A 131 21.44 18.57 -1.91
N GLY A 132 21.29 17.52 -1.10
CA GLY A 132 21.36 16.14 -1.57
C GLY A 132 20.02 15.46 -1.60
N SER A 133 19.87 14.50 -2.49
CA SER A 133 18.67 13.68 -2.62
C SER A 133 18.97 12.30 -3.15
N GLY A 134 18.02 11.40 -2.98
CA GLY A 134 18.07 10.05 -3.53
C GLY A 134 16.68 9.48 -3.73
N GLY A 135 16.60 8.45 -4.57
CA GLY A 135 15.34 7.76 -4.86
C GLY A 135 15.54 6.26 -5.03
N VAL A 136 14.48 5.52 -4.80
CA VAL A 136 14.39 4.06 -5.00
C VAL A 136 13.09 3.78 -5.73
N THR A 137 13.13 2.87 -6.70
CA THR A 137 11.94 2.38 -7.40
C THR A 137 11.64 0.97 -6.95
N MET A 138 10.38 0.69 -6.64
CA MET A 138 9.89 -0.65 -6.32
C MET A 138 8.64 -0.98 -7.11
N GLU A 139 8.52 -2.24 -7.48
CA GLU A 139 7.29 -2.79 -8.03
C GLU A 139 6.56 -3.59 -6.94
N SER A 140 5.24 -3.50 -6.93
CA SER A 140 4.43 -4.35 -6.08
C SER A 140 4.31 -5.76 -6.68
N SER A 141 3.86 -6.73 -5.88
CA SER A 141 3.34 -7.97 -6.44
C SER A 141 2.10 -7.72 -7.31
N VAL A 142 1.87 -8.61 -8.28
CA VAL A 142 0.63 -8.60 -9.07
C VAL A 142 -0.52 -9.05 -8.18
N ILE A 143 -1.64 -8.33 -8.23
CA ILE A 143 -2.86 -8.67 -7.49
C ILE A 143 -4.07 -8.66 -8.43
N LYS A 144 -5.00 -9.60 -8.20
CA LYS A 144 -6.26 -9.67 -8.92
C LYS A 144 -7.31 -8.85 -8.20
N ALA A 145 -7.94 -7.91 -8.91
CA ALA A 145 -9.06 -7.12 -8.40
C ALA A 145 -10.28 -8.04 -8.10
N LYS A 146 -10.95 -7.81 -7.00
CA LYS A 146 -12.11 -8.58 -6.53
C LYS A 146 -13.42 -7.83 -6.79
#